data_3fac4e5e768d976337825b299d92141b
#
_entry.id   3fac4e5e768d976337825b299d92141b
#
_cell.length_a   1.000
_cell.length_b   1.000
_cell.length_c   1.000
_cell.angle_alpha   90.00
_cell.angle_beta   90.00
_cell.angle_gamma   90.00
#
_symmetry.space_group_name_H-M   'P 1'
#
loop_
_entity.id
_entity.type
_entity.pdbx_description
1 polymer ?
#
loop_
_entity_poly.entity_id
_entity_poly.type
_entity_poly.pdbx_seq_one_letter_code
_entity_poly.pdbx_strand_id
1 'polypeptide(L)'
;MDKTKYIIKREREKEKLPFPLSKKGDIPLKKIIIGILIAIIAVGVIVGAIILINRNNKQETTELTTIQLNEVTRSVFYAPQYAAIANGYFEEEGLKLEITTGQGADKVMTAVLAGQSDIGFAGPEAAIYVYNEGKEDYIEVFAQMTKRDGSFLVSRKQNDNFKWTDLKGSTIIPGRKGGVPYMTFEYVLKQNGIDTKKEVVLDDSIKFDLMAGAFAGGNADYVTLFEPTASMTEAQGKGYIVASVGEAAGEIPYTAYFAKKSYIEQNPEIIQGFTNATYKGLQWVKEHTAEEVAKVIQSFFPDTDLEMLASSVQSYKDIDAWNETPVLKEEAFDRLQTVMTEAGELDTKAPYNVIVNNKFAENILK
;
A
#
# COMPACT_ATOMS: atom_id res chain seq x y z
N MET A 1 -27.22 45.75 52.01
CA MET A 1 -26.59 46.98 52.54
C MET A 1 -25.93 47.64 51.36
N ASP A 2 -26.61 48.51 50.80
CA ASP A 2 -26.87 49.92 51.07
C ASP A 2 -25.77 50.84 50.59
N LYS A 3 -26.26 51.66 49.71
CA LYS A 3 -26.24 53.09 49.50
C LYS A 3 -25.10 53.63 48.65
N THR A 4 -25.38 54.26 47.63
CA THR A 4 -26.14 55.50 47.35
C THR A 4 -25.20 56.64 46.98
N LYS A 5 -25.52 57.22 45.78
CA LYS A 5 -25.43 58.62 45.38
C LYS A 5 -24.18 59.46 45.72
N TYR A 6 -23.67 60.10 44.68
CA TYR A 6 -23.71 61.60 44.70
C TYR A 6 -23.63 62.17 43.26
N ILE A 7 -24.63 62.91 42.93
CA ILE A 7 -24.77 63.93 41.86
C ILE A 7 -24.25 65.23 42.39
N ILE A 8 -23.64 66.08 41.57
CA ILE A 8 -23.65 67.58 41.50
C ILE A 8 -22.52 68.00 40.57
N LYS A 9 -22.79 68.48 39.34
CA LYS A 9 -23.11 69.81 38.85
C LYS A 9 -22.04 70.86 39.11
N ARG A 10 -21.44 71.38 38.03
CA ARG A 10 -21.15 72.80 37.72
C ARG A 10 -20.44 72.90 36.38
N GLU A 11 -21.06 73.41 35.39
CA GLU A 11 -21.12 74.84 34.92
C GLU A 11 -19.78 75.33 34.33
N ARG A 12 -19.84 75.50 33.03
CA ARG A 12 -19.36 76.61 32.15
C ARG A 12 -18.11 77.34 32.56
N GLU A 13 -17.16 77.22 31.66
CA GLU A 13 -16.46 78.40 31.21
C GLU A 13 -16.12 78.29 29.70
N LYS A 14 -16.45 79.29 28.96
CA LYS A 14 -16.17 79.48 27.54
C LYS A 14 -14.81 80.09 27.40
N GLU A 15 -13.88 79.38 26.78
CA GLU A 15 -12.71 80.01 26.23
C GLU A 15 -12.74 79.91 24.69
N LYS A 16 -12.79 81.06 24.07
CA LYS A 16 -12.72 81.26 22.63
C LYS A 16 -11.27 81.19 22.22
N LEU A 17 -10.92 80.23 21.38
CA LEU A 17 -9.71 80.32 20.56
C LEU A 17 -10.12 80.59 19.11
N PRO A 18 -9.48 81.54 18.45
CA PRO A 18 -9.80 81.94 17.09
C PRO A 18 -8.98 81.04 16.13
N PHE A 19 -9.65 80.15 15.41
CA PHE A 19 -9.07 79.63 14.21
C PHE A 19 -9.49 80.47 13.00
N PRO A 20 -8.55 80.84 12.13
CA PRO A 20 -8.89 81.59 10.93
C PRO A 20 -9.63 80.69 9.94
N LEU A 21 -10.77 81.15 9.49
CA LEU A 21 -11.56 80.57 8.41
C LEU A 21 -10.72 80.61 7.13
N SER A 22 -10.11 79.46 6.75
CA SER A 22 -9.56 79.27 5.41
C SER A 22 -10.69 79.35 4.41
N LYS A 23 -10.61 80.26 3.45
CA LYS A 23 -11.49 80.37 2.31
C LYS A 23 -11.56 79.01 1.58
N LYS A 24 -12.71 78.36 1.59
CA LYS A 24 -13.00 77.24 0.71
C LYS A 24 -12.86 77.74 -0.73
N GLY A 25 -11.77 77.41 -1.37
CA GLY A 25 -11.68 77.51 -2.83
C GLY A 25 -12.62 76.46 -3.42
N ASP A 26 -13.57 76.90 -4.20
CA ASP A 26 -14.49 76.02 -4.93
C ASP A 26 -13.65 75.11 -5.83
N ILE A 27 -13.63 73.80 -5.49
CA ILE A 27 -13.01 72.78 -6.35
C ILE A 27 -13.89 72.67 -7.58
N PRO A 28 -13.38 72.99 -8.78
CA PRO A 28 -14.23 72.97 -9.97
C PRO A 28 -14.82 71.60 -10.18
N LEU A 29 -16.13 71.51 -10.40
CA LEU A 29 -16.92 70.27 -10.54
C LEU A 29 -16.29 69.24 -11.46
N LYS A 30 -15.52 69.68 -12.48
CA LYS A 30 -14.72 68.84 -13.37
C LYS A 30 -13.64 68.03 -12.64
N LYS A 31 -12.96 68.54 -11.60
CA LYS A 31 -11.95 67.84 -10.82
C LYS A 31 -12.55 66.75 -9.91
N ILE A 32 -13.78 67.02 -9.40
CA ILE A 32 -14.52 66.01 -8.59
C ILE A 32 -14.96 64.86 -9.49
N ILE A 33 -15.47 65.15 -10.69
CA ILE A 33 -15.90 64.12 -11.66
C ILE A 33 -14.73 63.26 -12.10
N ILE A 34 -13.58 63.89 -12.38
CA ILE A 34 -12.34 63.15 -12.74
C ILE A 34 -11.85 62.26 -11.60
N GLY A 35 -11.89 62.74 -10.34
CA GLY A 35 -11.54 61.96 -9.16
C GLY A 35 -12.42 60.72 -8.96
N ILE A 36 -13.74 60.87 -9.16
CA ILE A 36 -14.70 59.78 -9.10
C ILE A 36 -14.47 58.75 -10.22
N LEU A 37 -14.18 59.21 -11.45
CA LEU A 37 -13.88 58.33 -12.57
C LEU A 37 -12.58 57.51 -12.33
N ILE A 38 -11.55 58.13 -11.79
CA ILE A 38 -10.28 57.43 -11.44
C ILE A 38 -10.53 56.39 -10.32
N ALA A 39 -11.36 56.72 -9.31
CA ALA A 39 -11.71 55.81 -8.24
C ALA A 39 -12.50 54.60 -8.77
N ILE A 40 -13.43 54.79 -9.69
CA ILE A 40 -14.22 53.70 -10.32
C ILE A 40 -13.29 52.79 -11.15
N ILE A 41 -12.37 53.36 -11.90
CA ILE A 41 -11.36 52.58 -12.71
C ILE A 41 -10.46 51.80 -11.77
N ALA A 42 -9.96 52.39 -10.68
CA ALA A 42 -9.12 51.71 -9.70
C ALA A 42 -9.85 50.55 -9.02
N VAL A 43 -11.13 50.74 -8.64
CA VAL A 43 -11.95 49.64 -8.09
C VAL A 43 -12.19 48.56 -9.14
N GLY A 44 -12.42 48.91 -10.40
CA GLY A 44 -12.60 47.97 -11.49
C GLY A 44 -11.36 47.09 -11.72
N VAL A 45 -10.14 47.71 -11.65
CA VAL A 45 -8.88 47.00 -11.78
C VAL A 45 -8.62 46.05 -10.58
N ILE A 46 -8.94 46.49 -9.36
CA ILE A 46 -8.79 45.67 -8.15
C ILE A 46 -9.77 44.48 -8.20
N VAL A 47 -11.01 44.70 -8.56
CA VAL A 47 -12.02 43.63 -8.69
C VAL A 47 -11.63 42.68 -9.83
N GLY A 48 -11.12 43.19 -10.96
CA GLY A 48 -10.62 42.37 -12.04
C GLY A 48 -9.42 41.52 -11.63
N ALA A 49 -8.48 42.10 -10.87
CA ALA A 49 -7.32 41.38 -10.32
C ALA A 49 -7.74 40.31 -9.31
N ILE A 50 -8.71 40.59 -8.43
CA ILE A 50 -9.25 39.61 -7.49
C ILE A 50 -9.97 38.47 -8.22
N ILE A 51 -10.73 38.78 -9.28
CA ILE A 51 -11.38 37.74 -10.10
C ILE A 51 -10.36 36.88 -10.83
N LEU A 52 -9.27 37.46 -11.35
CA LEU A 52 -8.18 36.74 -12.01
C LEU A 52 -7.39 35.88 -11.00
N ILE A 53 -7.12 36.40 -9.81
CA ILE A 53 -6.45 35.66 -8.73
C ILE A 53 -7.36 34.52 -8.24
N ASN A 54 -8.67 34.76 -8.06
CA ASN A 54 -9.62 33.70 -7.70
C ASN A 54 -9.87 32.69 -8.82
N ARG A 55 -9.70 33.06 -10.09
CA ARG A 55 -9.76 32.12 -11.21
C ARG A 55 -8.52 31.24 -11.30
N ASN A 56 -7.32 31.79 -10.98
CA ASN A 56 -6.07 31.03 -10.90
C ASN A 56 -5.96 30.21 -9.60
N ASN A 57 -6.68 30.58 -8.52
CA ASN A 57 -6.74 29.86 -7.25
C ASN A 57 -8.00 28.96 -7.12
N LYS A 58 -8.80 28.77 -8.15
CA LYS A 58 -9.57 27.54 -8.26
C LYS A 58 -8.52 26.45 -8.54
N GLN A 59 -7.88 25.90 -7.50
CA GLN A 59 -7.55 24.49 -7.49
C GLN A 59 -8.86 23.78 -7.86
N GLU A 60 -8.93 23.28 -9.07
CA GLU A 60 -9.85 22.21 -9.38
C GLU A 60 -9.55 21.16 -8.32
N THR A 61 -10.41 21.00 -7.35
CA THR A 61 -10.46 19.77 -6.57
C THR A 61 -10.86 18.73 -7.59
N THR A 62 -9.87 18.16 -8.25
CA THR A 62 -10.05 17.01 -9.12
C THR A 62 -10.66 15.96 -8.21
N GLU A 63 -11.91 15.61 -8.46
CA GLU A 63 -12.58 14.57 -7.69
C GLU A 63 -11.77 13.28 -7.91
N LEU A 64 -11.20 12.75 -6.82
CA LEU A 64 -10.36 11.55 -6.90
C LEU A 64 -11.23 10.37 -7.29
N THR A 65 -10.77 9.59 -8.25
CA THR A 65 -11.41 8.32 -8.60
C THR A 65 -11.17 7.30 -7.50
N THR A 66 -12.23 6.82 -6.88
CA THR A 66 -12.13 5.80 -5.82
C THR A 66 -11.91 4.43 -6.46
N ILE A 67 -10.88 3.71 -5.99
CA ILE A 67 -10.51 2.37 -6.41
C ILE A 67 -10.73 1.41 -5.24
N GLN A 68 -11.56 0.40 -5.46
CA GLN A 68 -11.78 -0.69 -4.50
C GLN A 68 -10.65 -1.71 -4.62
N LEU A 69 -9.68 -1.64 -3.71
CA LEU A 69 -8.53 -2.55 -3.66
C LEU A 69 -8.77 -3.65 -2.63
N ASN A 70 -8.59 -4.91 -3.02
CA ASN A 70 -8.63 -6.03 -2.10
C ASN A 70 -7.23 -6.63 -1.94
N GLU A 71 -6.64 -6.47 -0.76
CA GLU A 71 -5.35 -7.07 -0.42
C GLU A 71 -5.51 -8.42 0.28
N VAL A 72 -4.59 -9.35 0.04
CA VAL A 72 -4.67 -10.70 0.59
C VAL A 72 -4.58 -10.73 2.12
N THR A 73 -3.78 -9.86 2.71
CA THR A 73 -3.61 -9.69 4.16
C THR A 73 -3.01 -8.32 4.47
N ARG A 74 -3.15 -7.84 5.71
CA ARG A 74 -2.40 -6.68 6.20
C ARG A 74 -1.02 -7.14 6.66
N SER A 75 0.06 -6.72 5.99
CA SER A 75 1.41 -7.13 6.32
C SER A 75 2.44 -6.06 5.97
N VAL A 76 3.50 -5.94 6.78
CA VAL A 76 4.68 -5.11 6.48
C VAL A 76 5.35 -5.51 5.17
N PHE A 77 5.10 -6.74 4.69
CA PHE A 77 5.51 -7.21 3.38
C PHE A 77 5.02 -6.33 2.22
N TYR A 78 3.99 -5.52 2.46
CA TYR A 78 3.43 -4.57 1.50
C TYR A 78 3.79 -3.12 1.83
N ALA A 79 4.89 -2.89 2.55
CA ALA A 79 5.36 -1.55 2.92
C ALA A 79 5.40 -0.57 1.75
N PRO A 80 5.80 -0.92 0.50
CA PRO A 80 5.76 0.00 -0.62
C PRO A 80 4.35 0.50 -0.97
N GLN A 81 3.31 -0.34 -0.85
CA GLN A 81 1.91 0.07 -1.04
C GLN A 81 1.50 1.12 0.00
N TYR A 82 1.78 0.83 1.27
CA TYR A 82 1.39 1.73 2.36
C TYR A 82 2.19 3.04 2.34
N ALA A 83 3.46 2.98 1.95
CA ALA A 83 4.28 4.17 1.73
C ALA A 83 3.75 5.02 0.58
N ALA A 84 3.32 4.39 -0.52
CA ALA A 84 2.72 5.11 -1.64
C ALA A 84 1.42 5.82 -1.23
N ILE A 85 0.58 5.19 -0.41
CA ILE A 85 -0.66 5.78 0.11
C ILE A 85 -0.33 6.92 1.08
N ALA A 86 0.55 6.68 2.07
CA ALA A 86 0.87 7.67 3.09
C ALA A 86 1.56 8.92 2.53
N ASN A 87 2.33 8.78 1.46
CA ASN A 87 3.00 9.87 0.76
C ASN A 87 2.12 10.57 -0.29
N GLY A 88 0.87 10.13 -0.49
CA GLY A 88 -0.05 10.76 -1.42
C GLY A 88 0.20 10.44 -2.90
N TYR A 89 0.97 9.39 -3.23
CA TYR A 89 1.33 9.10 -4.62
C TYR A 89 0.14 8.62 -5.46
N PHE A 90 -0.86 8.01 -4.85
CA PHE A 90 -2.12 7.68 -5.53
C PHE A 90 -2.97 8.92 -5.77
N GLU A 91 -3.03 9.84 -4.82
CA GLU A 91 -3.74 11.12 -4.96
C GLU A 91 -3.10 12.01 -6.04
N GLU A 92 -1.76 11.99 -6.19
CA GLU A 92 -1.06 12.66 -7.28
C GLU A 92 -1.50 12.16 -8.67
N GLU A 93 -1.88 10.89 -8.76
CA GLU A 93 -2.40 10.25 -10.00
C GLU A 93 -3.95 10.35 -10.09
N GLY A 94 -4.59 11.15 -9.23
CA GLY A 94 -6.04 11.33 -9.22
C GLY A 94 -6.82 10.16 -8.64
N LEU A 95 -6.19 9.27 -7.86
CA LEU A 95 -6.77 8.05 -7.32
C LEU A 95 -6.89 8.12 -5.80
N LYS A 96 -7.95 7.52 -5.27
CA LYS A 96 -8.15 7.27 -3.83
C LYS A 96 -8.38 5.78 -3.62
N LEU A 97 -7.59 5.14 -2.76
CA LEU A 97 -7.77 3.72 -2.48
C LEU A 97 -8.71 3.49 -1.30
N GLU A 98 -9.67 2.59 -1.48
CA GLU A 98 -10.44 1.99 -0.40
C GLU A 98 -10.03 0.52 -0.30
N ILE A 99 -9.36 0.17 0.81
CA ILE A 99 -8.70 -1.11 0.96
C ILE A 99 -9.56 -2.03 1.83
N THR A 100 -9.82 -3.23 1.32
CA THR A 100 -10.38 -4.36 2.06
C THR A 100 -9.37 -5.49 2.14
N THR A 101 -9.45 -6.32 3.18
CA THR A 101 -8.54 -7.46 3.38
C THR A 101 -9.31 -8.77 3.18
N GLY A 102 -8.94 -9.53 2.15
CA GLY A 102 -9.61 -10.78 1.78
C GLY A 102 -9.25 -11.98 2.64
N GLN A 103 -8.07 -12.00 3.24
CA GLN A 103 -7.52 -13.12 4.04
C GLN A 103 -7.41 -14.43 3.25
N GLY A 104 -6.84 -14.34 2.05
CA GLY A 104 -6.59 -15.45 1.15
C GLY A 104 -6.72 -15.02 -0.31
N ALA A 105 -5.80 -15.49 -1.17
CA ALA A 105 -5.78 -15.14 -2.59
C ALA A 105 -7.07 -15.57 -3.32
N ASP A 106 -7.66 -16.69 -2.93
CA ASP A 106 -8.94 -17.19 -3.41
C ASP A 106 -10.11 -16.22 -3.14
N LYS A 107 -10.12 -15.59 -1.97
CA LYS A 107 -11.16 -14.61 -1.61
C LYS A 107 -10.95 -13.27 -2.32
N VAL A 108 -9.69 -12.82 -2.43
CA VAL A 108 -9.36 -11.63 -3.23
C VAL A 108 -9.82 -11.84 -4.68
N MET A 109 -9.47 -12.97 -5.27
CA MET A 109 -9.87 -13.32 -6.63
C MET A 109 -11.39 -13.36 -6.79
N THR A 110 -12.09 -13.98 -5.84
CA THR A 110 -13.56 -14.03 -5.84
C THR A 110 -14.17 -12.63 -5.81
N ALA A 111 -13.63 -11.70 -4.99
CA ALA A 111 -14.13 -10.32 -4.92
C ALA A 111 -13.93 -9.57 -6.24
N VAL A 112 -12.78 -9.74 -6.89
CA VAL A 112 -12.50 -9.12 -8.20
C VAL A 112 -13.42 -9.70 -9.30
N LEU A 113 -13.57 -11.01 -9.37
CA LEU A 113 -14.45 -11.66 -10.35
C LEU A 113 -15.91 -11.27 -10.17
N ALA A 114 -16.35 -11.09 -8.91
CA ALA A 114 -17.69 -10.64 -8.58
C ALA A 114 -17.93 -9.13 -8.80
N GLY A 115 -16.88 -8.34 -9.11
CA GLY A 115 -16.96 -6.89 -9.26
C GLY A 115 -17.16 -6.14 -7.93
N GLN A 116 -16.83 -6.78 -6.80
CA GLN A 116 -16.82 -6.16 -5.48
C GLN A 116 -15.52 -5.36 -5.22
N SER A 117 -14.49 -5.67 -5.99
CA SER A 117 -13.22 -4.97 -6.00
C SER A 117 -12.76 -4.76 -7.43
N ASP A 118 -12.18 -3.59 -7.71
CA ASP A 118 -11.65 -3.21 -9.02
C ASP A 118 -10.30 -3.89 -9.27
N ILE A 119 -9.46 -3.87 -8.24
CA ILE A 119 -8.09 -4.39 -8.26
C ILE A 119 -7.92 -5.38 -7.11
N GLY A 120 -7.29 -6.51 -7.40
CA GLY A 120 -6.82 -7.48 -6.43
C GLY A 120 -5.32 -7.36 -6.22
N PHE A 121 -4.88 -7.61 -4.98
CA PHE A 121 -3.48 -7.63 -4.60
C PHE A 121 -3.19 -8.92 -3.83
N ALA A 122 -2.69 -9.92 -4.55
CA ALA A 122 -2.44 -11.27 -4.03
C ALA A 122 -1.42 -12.00 -4.92
N GLY A 123 -1.25 -13.28 -4.68
CA GLY A 123 -0.38 -14.12 -5.51
C GLY A 123 -0.90 -14.25 -6.94
N PRO A 124 -0.03 -14.12 -7.94
CA PRO A 124 -0.41 -14.20 -9.36
C PRO A 124 -0.84 -15.60 -9.82
N GLU A 125 -0.61 -16.65 -9.00
CA GLU A 125 -1.14 -18.01 -9.26
C GLU A 125 -2.66 -18.01 -9.41
N ALA A 126 -3.35 -17.11 -8.69
CA ALA A 126 -4.80 -17.02 -8.76
C ALA A 126 -5.29 -16.62 -10.17
N ALA A 127 -4.53 -15.77 -10.89
CA ALA A 127 -4.83 -15.43 -12.28
C ALA A 127 -4.62 -16.64 -13.23
N ILE A 128 -3.60 -17.46 -12.98
CA ILE A 128 -3.31 -18.69 -13.72
C ILE A 128 -4.46 -19.68 -13.57
N TYR A 129 -4.95 -19.89 -12.34
CA TYR A 129 -6.09 -20.77 -12.09
C TYR A 129 -7.35 -20.32 -12.84
N VAL A 130 -7.70 -19.04 -12.77
CA VAL A 130 -8.88 -18.48 -13.44
C VAL A 130 -8.78 -18.61 -14.96
N TYR A 131 -7.60 -18.40 -15.53
CA TYR A 131 -7.37 -18.58 -16.96
C TYR A 131 -7.60 -20.03 -17.39
N ASN A 132 -7.06 -20.97 -16.64
CA ASN A 132 -7.20 -22.40 -16.93
C ASN A 132 -8.63 -22.92 -16.75
N GLU A 133 -9.50 -22.20 -16.02
CA GLU A 133 -10.95 -22.45 -16.01
C GLU A 133 -11.67 -22.03 -17.31
N GLY A 134 -10.97 -21.41 -18.26
CA GLY A 134 -11.53 -21.01 -19.55
C GLY A 134 -12.43 -19.79 -19.51
N LYS A 135 -12.26 -18.90 -18.54
CA LYS A 135 -13.01 -17.64 -18.45
C LYS A 135 -12.63 -16.72 -19.60
N GLU A 136 -13.61 -16.18 -20.34
CA GLU A 136 -13.38 -15.20 -21.41
C GLU A 136 -12.85 -13.86 -20.86
N ASP A 137 -13.46 -13.35 -19.78
CA ASP A 137 -12.99 -12.17 -19.04
C ASP A 137 -12.07 -12.62 -17.91
N TYR A 138 -10.90 -13.13 -18.30
CA TYR A 138 -9.88 -13.61 -17.37
C TYR A 138 -9.17 -12.45 -16.67
N ILE A 139 -8.28 -12.77 -15.78
CA ILE A 139 -7.54 -11.82 -14.95
C ILE A 139 -6.16 -11.57 -15.57
N GLU A 140 -5.78 -10.31 -15.72
CA GLU A 140 -4.43 -9.90 -16.10
C GLU A 140 -3.68 -9.32 -14.91
N VAL A 141 -2.42 -9.71 -14.76
CA VAL A 141 -1.47 -9.14 -13.81
C VAL A 141 -0.78 -7.97 -14.49
N PHE A 142 -0.88 -6.77 -13.90
CA PHE A 142 -0.35 -5.56 -14.52
C PHE A 142 0.81 -4.89 -13.76
N ALA A 143 1.04 -5.27 -12.49
CA ALA A 143 2.15 -4.74 -11.70
C ALA A 143 2.59 -5.73 -10.63
N GLN A 144 3.88 -6.04 -10.53
CA GLN A 144 4.46 -6.86 -9.50
C GLN A 144 5.02 -6.00 -8.37
N MET A 145 4.80 -6.40 -7.11
CA MET A 145 5.39 -5.72 -5.95
C MET A 145 6.50 -6.54 -5.29
N THR A 146 6.24 -7.78 -4.96
CA THR A 146 7.20 -8.62 -4.24
C THR A 146 7.75 -9.71 -5.15
N LYS A 147 9.07 -9.96 -5.07
CA LYS A 147 9.80 -10.90 -5.94
C LYS A 147 10.28 -12.15 -5.23
N ARG A 148 10.04 -12.27 -3.91
CA ARG A 148 10.39 -13.41 -3.08
C ARG A 148 9.28 -13.75 -2.13
N ASP A 149 9.30 -14.94 -1.57
CA ASP A 149 8.47 -15.32 -0.44
C ASP A 149 8.81 -14.44 0.77
N GLY A 150 7.82 -13.85 1.41
CA GLY A 150 7.98 -12.99 2.58
C GLY A 150 7.86 -13.74 3.92
N SER A 151 7.76 -15.07 3.91
CA SER A 151 7.62 -15.83 5.14
C SER A 151 8.98 -16.25 5.72
N PHE A 152 8.99 -16.29 7.04
CA PHE A 152 10.09 -16.78 7.85
C PHE A 152 9.67 -18.09 8.52
N LEU A 153 10.57 -19.07 8.52
CA LEU A 153 10.37 -20.31 9.25
C LEU A 153 10.66 -20.10 10.72
N VAL A 154 9.66 -20.27 11.55
CA VAL A 154 9.74 -20.16 13.00
C VAL A 154 9.75 -21.55 13.62
N SER A 155 10.79 -21.85 14.38
CA SER A 155 10.98 -23.10 15.11
C SER A 155 10.49 -22.97 16.55
N ARG A 156 9.97 -24.05 17.10
CA ARG A 156 9.65 -24.13 18.54
C ARG A 156 10.88 -24.15 19.43
N LYS A 157 12.02 -24.57 18.89
CA LYS A 157 13.30 -24.69 19.59
C LYS A 157 14.34 -23.80 18.92
N GLN A 158 15.17 -23.16 19.73
CA GLN A 158 16.32 -22.43 19.19
C GLN A 158 17.25 -23.36 18.42
N ASN A 159 17.66 -22.92 17.22
CA ASN A 159 18.62 -23.64 16.37
C ASN A 159 19.46 -22.65 15.56
N ASP A 160 20.60 -22.25 16.13
CA ASP A 160 21.53 -21.26 15.52
C ASP A 160 22.29 -21.83 14.29
N ASN A 161 22.22 -23.15 14.06
CA ASN A 161 22.88 -23.83 12.94
C ASN A 161 21.84 -24.57 12.07
N PHE A 162 20.67 -24.01 11.91
CA PHE A 162 19.55 -24.62 11.17
C PHE A 162 19.97 -25.07 9.76
N LYS A 163 19.51 -26.24 9.41
CA LYS A 163 19.58 -26.79 8.04
C LYS A 163 18.18 -27.25 7.64
N TRP A 164 17.81 -27.07 6.39
CA TRP A 164 16.50 -27.52 5.91
C TRP A 164 16.24 -29.02 6.18
N THR A 165 17.28 -29.83 6.16
CA THR A 165 17.19 -31.28 6.51
C THR A 165 16.78 -31.55 7.94
N ASP A 166 16.86 -30.58 8.86
CA ASP A 166 16.42 -30.73 10.24
C ASP A 166 14.90 -30.83 10.35
N LEU A 167 14.19 -30.48 9.28
CA LEU A 167 12.73 -30.60 9.21
C LEU A 167 12.21 -32.02 9.08
N LYS A 168 13.08 -33.00 8.76
CA LYS A 168 12.66 -34.41 8.63
C LYS A 168 12.06 -34.93 9.94
N GLY A 169 10.88 -35.54 9.84
CA GLY A 169 10.11 -36.07 10.97
C GLY A 169 9.28 -35.03 11.73
N SER A 170 9.29 -33.76 11.32
CA SER A 170 8.56 -32.69 12.01
C SER A 170 7.15 -32.46 11.47
N THR A 171 6.32 -31.81 12.30
CA THR A 171 5.03 -31.25 11.93
C THR A 171 5.16 -29.75 11.71
N ILE A 172 4.74 -29.28 10.55
CA ILE A 172 4.92 -27.89 10.10
C ILE A 172 3.57 -27.30 9.68
N ILE A 173 3.30 -26.05 10.05
CA ILE A 173 2.14 -25.29 9.57
C ILE A 173 2.65 -24.35 8.45
N PRO A 174 2.48 -24.70 7.15
CA PRO A 174 3.08 -23.98 6.03
C PRO A 174 2.11 -23.01 5.34
N GLY A 175 0.87 -22.91 5.79
CA GLY A 175 -0.21 -22.20 5.13
C GLY A 175 -1.14 -23.12 4.33
N ARG A 176 -2.03 -22.52 3.54
CA ARG A 176 -3.06 -23.23 2.78
C ARG A 176 -2.49 -23.87 1.52
N LYS A 177 -2.80 -25.16 1.31
CA LYS A 177 -2.46 -25.88 0.09
C LYS A 177 -3.01 -25.15 -1.15
N GLY A 178 -2.24 -25.13 -2.25
CA GLY A 178 -2.57 -24.42 -3.49
C GLY A 178 -2.35 -22.90 -3.46
N GLY A 179 -1.93 -22.32 -2.32
CA GLY A 179 -1.45 -20.94 -2.24
C GLY A 179 0.07 -20.85 -2.42
N VAL A 180 0.56 -19.72 -2.93
CA VAL A 180 2.01 -19.52 -3.16
C VAL A 180 2.85 -19.81 -1.91
N PRO A 181 2.45 -19.39 -0.67
CA PRO A 181 3.23 -19.71 0.54
C PRO A 181 3.49 -21.21 0.71
N TYR A 182 2.43 -22.01 0.63
CA TYR A 182 2.55 -23.46 0.76
C TYR A 182 3.40 -24.08 -0.33
N MET A 183 3.11 -23.74 -1.59
CA MET A 183 3.82 -24.31 -2.74
C MET A 183 5.31 -23.94 -2.77
N THR A 184 5.63 -22.67 -2.41
CA THR A 184 7.03 -22.22 -2.31
C THR A 184 7.77 -22.95 -1.20
N PHE A 185 7.14 -23.11 -0.03
CA PHE A 185 7.73 -23.85 1.07
C PHE A 185 7.96 -25.32 0.69
N GLU A 186 6.97 -25.97 0.08
CA GLU A 186 7.10 -27.34 -0.41
C GLU A 186 8.22 -27.47 -1.46
N TYR A 187 8.34 -26.49 -2.37
CA TYR A 187 9.45 -26.43 -3.32
C TYR A 187 10.81 -26.37 -2.62
N VAL A 188 10.96 -25.49 -1.59
CA VAL A 188 12.22 -25.42 -0.81
C VAL A 188 12.53 -26.74 -0.15
N LEU A 189 11.56 -27.44 0.42
CA LEU A 189 11.77 -28.77 1.01
C LEU A 189 12.29 -29.77 -0.02
N LYS A 190 11.65 -29.84 -1.20
CA LYS A 190 12.05 -30.72 -2.30
C LYS A 190 13.46 -30.41 -2.83
N GLN A 191 13.81 -29.14 -2.99
CA GLN A 191 15.15 -28.71 -3.39
C GLN A 191 16.24 -29.12 -2.39
N ASN A 192 15.87 -29.29 -1.11
CA ASN A 192 16.74 -29.75 -0.05
C ASN A 192 16.67 -31.30 0.18
N GLY A 193 16.07 -32.03 -0.75
CA GLY A 193 16.03 -33.50 -0.73
C GLY A 193 15.08 -34.07 0.32
N ILE A 194 14.00 -33.38 0.64
CA ILE A 194 12.96 -33.83 1.58
C ILE A 194 11.75 -34.31 0.79
N ASP A 195 11.35 -35.55 0.98
CA ASP A 195 10.09 -36.09 0.47
C ASP A 195 8.94 -35.56 1.32
N THR A 196 8.23 -34.57 0.81
CA THR A 196 7.15 -33.87 1.53
C THR A 196 5.95 -34.74 1.86
N LYS A 197 5.84 -35.91 1.22
CA LYS A 197 4.76 -36.88 1.48
C LYS A 197 5.11 -37.94 2.54
N LYS A 198 6.42 -38.11 2.88
CA LYS A 198 6.87 -39.18 3.76
C LYS A 198 7.71 -38.70 4.94
N GLU A 199 8.46 -37.61 4.75
CA GLU A 199 9.47 -37.20 5.73
C GLU A 199 9.05 -36.02 6.60
N VAL A 200 7.93 -35.33 6.30
CA VAL A 200 7.35 -34.25 7.10
C VAL A 200 5.83 -34.36 7.13
N VAL A 201 5.20 -33.74 8.11
CA VAL A 201 3.75 -33.54 8.17
C VAL A 201 3.47 -32.07 7.91
N LEU A 202 2.87 -31.76 6.77
CA LEU A 202 2.42 -30.40 6.43
C LEU A 202 0.96 -30.25 6.82
N ASP A 203 0.68 -29.50 7.90
CA ASP A 203 -0.68 -29.23 8.37
C ASP A 203 -1.24 -27.99 7.67
N ASP A 204 -1.95 -28.18 6.57
CA ASP A 204 -2.60 -27.16 5.76
C ASP A 204 -4.04 -26.83 6.20
N SER A 205 -4.49 -27.41 7.29
CA SER A 205 -5.84 -27.21 7.83
C SER A 205 -6.03 -25.87 8.54
N ILE A 206 -4.93 -25.22 8.93
CA ILE A 206 -4.93 -23.98 9.72
C ILE A 206 -5.06 -22.76 8.79
N LYS A 207 -6.06 -21.91 9.07
CA LYS A 207 -6.24 -20.65 8.33
C LYS A 207 -5.10 -19.70 8.60
N PHE A 208 -4.76 -18.89 7.58
CA PHE A 208 -3.63 -17.99 7.59
C PHE A 208 -3.55 -17.08 8.83
N ASP A 209 -4.65 -16.45 9.20
CA ASP A 209 -4.80 -15.57 10.35
C ASP A 209 -4.68 -16.29 11.73
N LEU A 210 -4.78 -17.60 11.75
CA LEU A 210 -4.72 -18.42 12.96
C LEU A 210 -3.38 -19.15 13.15
N MET A 211 -2.47 -19.11 12.19
CA MET A 211 -1.25 -19.94 12.17
C MET A 211 -0.35 -19.66 13.39
N ALA A 212 -0.09 -18.42 13.72
CA ALA A 212 0.75 -18.05 14.87
C ALA A 212 0.14 -18.52 16.20
N GLY A 213 -1.18 -18.35 16.37
CA GLY A 213 -1.90 -18.81 17.56
C GLY A 213 -1.91 -20.33 17.67
N ALA A 214 -2.16 -21.03 16.57
CA ALA A 214 -2.12 -22.49 16.50
C ALA A 214 -0.72 -23.04 16.79
N PHE A 215 0.31 -22.40 16.27
CA PHE A 215 1.70 -22.75 16.60
C PHE A 215 1.96 -22.52 18.09
N ALA A 216 1.68 -21.32 18.63
CA ALA A 216 1.98 -20.99 20.02
C ALA A 216 1.27 -21.94 21.03
N GLY A 217 0.03 -22.32 20.77
CA GLY A 217 -0.79 -23.17 21.65
C GLY A 217 -0.78 -24.66 21.31
N GLY A 218 -0.24 -25.05 20.15
CA GLY A 218 -0.27 -26.43 19.65
C GLY A 218 1.04 -27.19 19.79
N ASN A 219 1.17 -28.26 19.00
CA ASN A 219 2.30 -29.19 19.03
C ASN A 219 3.11 -29.18 17.74
N ALA A 220 2.82 -28.29 16.77
CA ALA A 220 3.64 -28.18 15.58
C ALA A 220 5.08 -27.77 15.93
N ASP A 221 6.04 -28.33 15.26
CA ASP A 221 7.47 -28.07 15.49
C ASP A 221 7.89 -26.75 14.82
N TYR A 222 7.28 -26.45 13.67
CA TYR A 222 7.57 -25.27 12.88
C TYR A 222 6.31 -24.63 12.32
N VAL A 223 6.42 -23.34 11.98
CA VAL A 223 5.39 -22.59 11.26
C VAL A 223 6.07 -21.58 10.32
N THR A 224 5.48 -21.28 9.18
CA THR A 224 5.87 -20.16 8.35
C THR A 224 5.02 -18.94 8.69
N LEU A 225 5.66 -17.83 9.04
CA LEU A 225 4.98 -16.58 9.42
C LEU A 225 5.57 -15.40 8.66
N PHE A 226 4.73 -14.40 8.39
CA PHE A 226 5.13 -13.13 7.81
C PHE A 226 5.40 -12.10 8.92
N GLU A 227 6.19 -11.06 8.61
CA GLU A 227 6.35 -9.93 9.51
C GLU A 227 5.08 -9.05 9.55
N PRO A 228 4.74 -8.47 10.70
CA PRO A 228 5.49 -8.46 11.97
C PRO A 228 5.23 -9.71 12.85
N THR A 229 4.39 -10.64 12.41
CA THR A 229 3.92 -11.79 13.24
C THR A 229 5.06 -12.75 13.58
N ALA A 230 6.05 -12.93 12.69
CA ALA A 230 7.22 -13.76 12.94
C ALA A 230 8.04 -13.19 14.11
N SER A 231 8.45 -11.94 14.02
CA SER A 231 9.20 -11.23 15.07
C SER A 231 8.41 -11.11 16.38
N MET A 232 7.09 -10.87 16.32
CA MET A 232 6.24 -10.85 17.52
C MET A 232 6.18 -12.20 18.21
N THR A 233 6.14 -13.30 17.45
CA THR A 233 6.16 -14.67 18.00
C THR A 233 7.47 -14.95 18.71
N GLU A 234 8.58 -14.51 18.14
CA GLU A 234 9.91 -14.63 18.75
C GLU A 234 10.05 -13.74 19.99
N ALA A 235 9.67 -12.47 19.92
CA ALA A 235 9.72 -11.54 21.06
C ALA A 235 8.87 -12.01 22.26
N GLN A 236 7.78 -12.73 21.99
CA GLN A 236 6.97 -13.38 23.04
C GLN A 236 7.57 -14.68 23.59
N GLY A 237 8.73 -15.11 23.09
CA GLY A 237 9.37 -16.37 23.49
C GLY A 237 8.56 -17.62 23.11
N LYS A 238 7.72 -17.52 22.06
CA LYS A 238 6.88 -18.63 21.56
C LYS A 238 7.55 -19.44 20.46
N GLY A 239 8.60 -18.89 19.85
CA GLY A 239 9.38 -19.56 18.80
C GLY A 239 10.63 -18.77 18.48
N TYR A 240 11.41 -19.27 17.52
CA TYR A 240 12.68 -18.70 17.07
C TYR A 240 12.70 -18.67 15.55
N ILE A 241 12.97 -17.52 14.95
CA ILE A 241 13.16 -17.40 13.51
C ILE A 241 14.47 -18.12 13.14
N VAL A 242 14.40 -19.12 12.27
CA VAL A 242 15.57 -19.96 11.89
C VAL A 242 15.95 -19.84 10.43
N ALA A 243 15.05 -19.42 9.54
CA ALA A 243 15.34 -19.26 8.11
C ALA A 243 14.34 -18.33 7.42
N SER A 244 14.75 -17.75 6.30
CA SER A 244 13.85 -17.12 5.32
C SER A 244 13.50 -18.12 4.22
N VAL A 245 12.20 -18.33 4.00
CA VAL A 245 11.72 -19.15 2.88
C VAL A 245 12.04 -18.48 1.55
N GLY A 246 11.95 -17.15 1.48
CA GLY A 246 12.24 -16.39 0.26
C GLY A 246 13.70 -16.41 -0.18
N GLU A 247 14.64 -16.40 0.76
CA GLU A 247 16.07 -16.60 0.41
C GLU A 247 16.33 -18.00 -0.14
N ALA A 248 15.74 -19.02 0.47
CA ALA A 248 15.90 -20.40 0.05
C ALA A 248 15.23 -20.70 -1.29
N ALA A 249 14.09 -20.11 -1.59
CA ALA A 249 13.35 -20.32 -2.83
C ALA A 249 13.91 -19.51 -4.02
N GLY A 250 14.60 -18.38 -3.74
CA GLY A 250 15.02 -17.43 -4.76
C GLY A 250 13.87 -16.55 -5.28
N GLU A 251 14.05 -15.96 -6.46
CA GLU A 251 13.03 -15.07 -7.05
C GLU A 251 11.85 -15.88 -7.60
N ILE A 252 10.68 -15.63 -7.00
CA ILE A 252 9.37 -16.12 -7.44
C ILE A 252 8.41 -14.92 -7.32
N PRO A 253 7.63 -14.54 -8.35
CA PRO A 253 6.67 -13.44 -8.23
C PRO A 253 5.63 -13.86 -7.19
N TYR A 254 5.62 -13.11 -6.07
CA TYR A 254 4.89 -13.56 -4.90
C TYR A 254 3.59 -12.80 -4.69
N THR A 255 3.63 -11.46 -4.79
CA THR A 255 2.42 -10.63 -4.74
C THR A 255 2.44 -9.62 -5.87
N ALA A 256 1.32 -9.54 -6.58
CA ALA A 256 1.14 -8.67 -7.72
C ALA A 256 -0.28 -8.06 -7.72
N TYR A 257 -0.43 -6.94 -8.41
CA TYR A 257 -1.73 -6.35 -8.70
C TYR A 257 -2.31 -6.91 -9.97
N PHE A 258 -3.58 -7.21 -9.92
CA PHE A 258 -4.32 -7.76 -11.03
C PHE A 258 -5.76 -7.23 -11.08
N ALA A 259 -6.34 -7.26 -12.26
CA ALA A 259 -7.73 -6.90 -12.47
C ALA A 259 -8.32 -7.73 -13.62
N LYS A 260 -9.64 -7.64 -13.83
CA LYS A 260 -10.27 -8.22 -15.02
C LYS A 260 -9.68 -7.59 -16.28
N LYS A 261 -9.47 -8.38 -17.31
CA LYS A 261 -9.07 -7.88 -18.64
C LYS A 261 -9.96 -6.74 -19.11
N SER A 262 -11.28 -6.92 -19.02
CA SER A 262 -12.25 -5.89 -19.38
C SER A 262 -12.11 -4.59 -18.59
N TYR A 263 -11.78 -4.66 -17.30
CA TYR A 263 -11.55 -3.47 -16.48
C TYR A 263 -10.28 -2.71 -16.91
N ILE A 264 -9.19 -3.43 -17.19
CA ILE A 264 -7.92 -2.85 -17.66
C ILE A 264 -8.12 -2.16 -19.03
N GLU A 265 -8.85 -2.81 -19.96
CA GLU A 265 -9.14 -2.26 -21.28
C GLU A 265 -10.02 -1.01 -21.23
N GLN A 266 -10.97 -0.95 -20.29
CA GLN A 266 -11.90 0.18 -20.15
C GLN A 266 -11.28 1.35 -19.35
N ASN A 267 -10.29 1.10 -18.52
CA ASN A 267 -9.72 2.07 -17.57
C ASN A 267 -8.18 2.17 -17.67
N PRO A 268 -7.58 2.29 -18.88
CA PRO A 268 -6.13 2.25 -19.02
C PRO A 268 -5.40 3.39 -18.30
N GLU A 269 -6.04 4.55 -18.14
CA GLU A 269 -5.46 5.69 -17.42
C GLU A 269 -5.42 5.44 -15.91
N ILE A 270 -6.45 4.80 -15.35
CA ILE A 270 -6.48 4.39 -13.94
C ILE A 270 -5.36 3.38 -13.66
N ILE A 271 -5.22 2.36 -14.51
CA ILE A 271 -4.17 1.33 -14.35
C ILE A 271 -2.77 1.94 -14.50
N GLN A 272 -2.59 2.90 -15.42
CA GLN A 272 -1.31 3.61 -15.54
C GLN A 272 -1.00 4.42 -14.28
N GLY A 273 -1.93 5.24 -13.81
CA GLY A 273 -1.77 6.03 -12.57
C GLY A 273 -1.51 5.14 -11.35
N PHE A 274 -2.26 4.03 -11.22
CA PHE A 274 -2.05 3.06 -10.16
C PHE A 274 -0.62 2.46 -10.21
N THR A 275 -0.15 2.11 -11.41
CA THR A 275 1.19 1.55 -11.61
C THR A 275 2.29 2.59 -11.35
N ASN A 276 2.08 3.86 -11.73
CA ASN A 276 2.98 4.97 -11.42
C ASN A 276 3.14 5.15 -9.91
N ALA A 277 2.03 5.21 -9.17
CA ALA A 277 2.03 5.35 -7.71
C ALA A 277 2.73 4.16 -7.03
N THR A 278 2.45 2.94 -7.50
CA THR A 278 3.12 1.71 -7.02
C THR A 278 4.64 1.79 -7.22
N TYR A 279 5.09 2.23 -8.40
CA TYR A 279 6.53 2.40 -8.66
C TYR A 279 7.17 3.44 -7.74
N LYS A 280 6.54 4.60 -7.56
CA LYS A 280 7.01 5.62 -6.60
C LYS A 280 7.16 5.04 -5.19
N GLY A 281 6.21 4.21 -4.75
CA GLY A 281 6.27 3.53 -3.46
C GLY A 281 7.44 2.54 -3.35
N LEU A 282 7.69 1.74 -4.39
CA LEU A 282 8.84 0.83 -4.46
C LEU A 282 10.17 1.59 -4.38
N GLN A 283 10.32 2.67 -5.16
CA GLN A 283 11.54 3.49 -5.15
C GLN A 283 11.74 4.16 -3.79
N TRP A 284 10.67 4.72 -3.23
CA TRP A 284 10.73 5.39 -1.93
C TRP A 284 11.21 4.45 -0.82
N VAL A 285 10.66 3.24 -0.72
CA VAL A 285 11.08 2.24 0.28
C VAL A 285 12.53 1.78 0.04
N LYS A 286 12.96 1.68 -1.22
CA LYS A 286 14.35 1.36 -1.57
C LYS A 286 15.33 2.42 -1.06
N GLU A 287 14.99 3.71 -1.18
CA GLU A 287 15.86 4.85 -0.89
C GLU A 287 15.89 5.26 0.59
N HIS A 288 14.91 4.81 1.40
CA HIS A 288 14.79 5.21 2.81
C HIS A 288 15.18 4.09 3.78
N THR A 289 15.59 4.46 4.99
CA THR A 289 15.92 3.50 6.05
C THR A 289 14.68 2.77 6.56
N ALA A 290 14.87 1.65 7.23
CA ALA A 290 13.76 0.89 7.82
C ALA A 290 12.96 1.72 8.84
N GLU A 291 13.63 2.57 9.62
CA GLU A 291 13.01 3.46 10.60
C GLU A 291 12.17 4.57 9.93
N GLU A 292 12.63 5.11 8.81
CA GLU A 292 11.88 6.10 8.04
C GLU A 292 10.65 5.47 7.42
N VAL A 293 10.79 4.28 6.83
CA VAL A 293 9.67 3.52 6.27
C VAL A 293 8.66 3.19 7.37
N ALA A 294 9.11 2.67 8.52
CA ALA A 294 8.24 2.33 9.64
C ALA A 294 7.41 3.52 10.13
N LYS A 295 8.01 4.70 10.25
CA LYS A 295 7.30 5.94 10.66
C LYS A 295 6.17 6.29 9.69
N VAL A 296 6.41 6.16 8.40
CA VAL A 296 5.42 6.51 7.36
C VAL A 296 4.26 5.52 7.32
N ILE A 297 4.55 4.22 7.48
CA ILE A 297 3.51 3.19 7.41
C ILE A 297 2.84 2.88 8.74
N GLN A 298 3.25 3.49 9.86
CA GLN A 298 2.78 3.17 11.21
C GLN A 298 1.26 3.24 11.38
N SER A 299 0.59 4.17 10.71
CA SER A 299 -0.87 4.29 10.78
C SER A 299 -1.64 3.06 10.26
N PHE A 300 -1.00 2.22 9.46
CA PHE A 300 -1.56 0.96 8.96
C PHE A 300 -1.35 -0.21 9.93
N PHE A 301 -0.53 -0.04 10.95
CA PHE A 301 -0.15 -1.03 11.96
C PHE A 301 -0.27 -0.47 13.38
N PRO A 302 -1.48 -0.08 13.82
CA PRO A 302 -1.68 0.63 15.10
C PRO A 302 -1.29 -0.22 16.33
N ASP A 303 -1.33 -1.54 16.20
CA ASP A 303 -1.04 -2.49 17.29
C ASP A 303 0.45 -2.93 17.34
N THR A 304 1.30 -2.38 16.45
CA THR A 304 2.73 -2.69 16.37
C THR A 304 3.54 -1.45 16.77
N ASP A 305 4.44 -1.58 17.74
CA ASP A 305 5.33 -0.48 18.10
C ASP A 305 6.34 -0.17 16.98
N LEU A 306 6.89 1.04 17.02
CA LEU A 306 7.72 1.55 15.92
C LEU A 306 9.03 0.76 15.76
N GLU A 307 9.61 0.27 16.84
CA GLU A 307 10.86 -0.51 16.84
C GLU A 307 10.63 -1.87 16.17
N MET A 308 9.57 -2.56 16.55
CA MET A 308 9.15 -3.82 15.93
C MET A 308 8.82 -3.64 14.44
N LEU A 309 8.14 -2.53 14.11
CA LEU A 309 7.79 -2.22 12.71
C LEU A 309 9.04 -1.95 11.87
N ALA A 310 10.03 -1.21 12.41
CA ALA A 310 11.30 -0.95 11.75
C ALA A 310 12.12 -2.25 11.56
N SER A 311 12.17 -3.10 12.58
CA SER A 311 12.81 -4.42 12.49
C SER A 311 12.17 -5.28 11.39
N SER A 312 10.85 -5.30 11.32
CA SER A 312 10.10 -6.03 10.28
C SER A 312 10.39 -5.51 8.87
N VAL A 313 10.47 -4.19 8.69
CA VAL A 313 10.88 -3.57 7.42
C VAL A 313 12.31 -3.96 7.07
N GLN A 314 13.23 -3.96 8.06
CA GLN A 314 14.61 -4.34 7.85
C GLN A 314 14.74 -5.80 7.42
N SER A 315 14.00 -6.72 8.04
CA SER A 315 13.95 -8.15 7.64
C SER A 315 13.61 -8.31 6.15
N TYR A 316 12.64 -7.52 5.64
CA TYR A 316 12.29 -7.57 4.22
C TYR A 316 13.31 -6.89 3.29
N LYS A 317 14.01 -5.85 3.76
CA LYS A 317 15.15 -5.27 3.03
C LYS A 317 16.29 -6.27 2.92
N ASP A 318 16.61 -6.95 4.00
CA ASP A 318 17.74 -7.90 4.06
C ASP A 318 17.56 -9.07 3.10
N ILE A 319 16.35 -9.58 2.96
CA ILE A 319 16.05 -10.67 2.01
C ILE A 319 15.76 -10.14 0.59
N ASP A 320 15.88 -8.84 0.33
CA ASP A 320 15.59 -8.23 -0.98
C ASP A 320 14.19 -8.62 -1.50
N ALA A 321 13.16 -8.43 -0.64
CA ALA A 321 11.82 -8.95 -0.86
C ALA A 321 11.05 -8.22 -1.98
N TRP A 322 11.32 -6.93 -2.18
CA TRP A 322 10.57 -6.07 -3.09
C TRP A 322 11.19 -5.98 -4.48
N ASN A 323 10.35 -5.89 -5.48
CA ASN A 323 10.81 -5.71 -6.85
C ASN A 323 11.35 -4.29 -7.05
N GLU A 324 12.27 -4.11 -7.99
CA GLU A 324 12.82 -2.78 -8.30
C GLU A 324 11.88 -1.94 -9.16
N THR A 325 11.10 -2.61 -10.00
CA THR A 325 10.10 -2.01 -10.89
C THR A 325 8.83 -2.87 -10.87
N PRO A 326 7.66 -2.33 -11.28
CA PRO A 326 6.45 -3.13 -11.33
C PRO A 326 6.42 -4.21 -12.43
N VAL A 327 7.47 -4.37 -13.22
CA VAL A 327 7.56 -5.36 -14.30
C VAL A 327 7.63 -6.77 -13.73
N LEU A 328 6.71 -7.65 -14.17
CA LEU A 328 6.77 -9.09 -13.92
C LEU A 328 7.51 -9.76 -15.07
N LYS A 329 8.71 -10.31 -14.80
CA LYS A 329 9.55 -10.94 -15.80
C LYS A 329 9.03 -12.33 -16.20
N GLU A 330 9.19 -12.70 -17.47
CA GLU A 330 8.74 -14.00 -18.00
C GLU A 330 9.42 -15.17 -17.29
N GLU A 331 10.72 -15.10 -17.05
CA GLU A 331 11.48 -16.14 -16.35
C GLU A 331 11.00 -16.38 -14.90
N ALA A 332 10.58 -15.29 -14.22
CA ALA A 332 10.03 -15.37 -12.87
C ALA A 332 8.62 -15.99 -12.89
N PHE A 333 7.78 -15.61 -13.87
CA PHE A 333 6.46 -16.20 -14.07
C PHE A 333 6.56 -17.70 -14.41
N ASP A 334 7.51 -18.09 -15.26
CA ASP A 334 7.76 -19.50 -15.59
C ASP A 334 8.20 -20.30 -14.36
N ARG A 335 9.02 -19.69 -13.49
CA ARG A 335 9.42 -20.33 -12.23
C ARG A 335 8.24 -20.54 -11.30
N LEU A 336 7.34 -19.55 -11.16
CA LEU A 336 6.09 -19.71 -10.40
C LEU A 336 5.30 -20.93 -10.93
N GLN A 337 5.10 -21.02 -12.23
CA GLN A 337 4.35 -22.12 -12.82
C GLN A 337 5.06 -23.47 -12.64
N THR A 338 6.40 -23.48 -12.61
CA THR A 338 7.16 -24.68 -12.26
C THR A 338 6.90 -25.11 -10.83
N VAL A 339 6.94 -24.17 -9.87
CA VAL A 339 6.59 -24.43 -8.47
C VAL A 339 5.16 -24.98 -8.33
N MET A 340 4.20 -24.38 -9.02
CA MET A 340 2.81 -24.86 -9.04
C MET A 340 2.69 -26.29 -9.60
N THR A 341 3.41 -26.59 -10.69
CA THR A 341 3.43 -27.93 -11.31
C THR A 341 4.07 -28.97 -10.39
N GLU A 342 5.20 -28.65 -9.74
CA GLU A 342 5.86 -29.54 -8.79
C GLU A 342 5.03 -29.78 -7.52
N ALA A 343 4.18 -28.81 -7.14
CA ALA A 343 3.19 -28.98 -6.07
C ALA A 343 2.01 -29.86 -6.49
N GLY A 344 1.84 -30.13 -7.79
CA GLY A 344 0.69 -30.87 -8.32
C GLY A 344 -0.59 -30.03 -8.40
N GLU A 345 -0.45 -28.72 -8.43
CA GLU A 345 -1.56 -27.76 -8.46
C GLU A 345 -1.76 -27.13 -9.86
N LEU A 346 -0.89 -27.46 -10.83
CA LEU A 346 -0.97 -26.94 -12.21
C LEU A 346 -0.67 -28.04 -13.21
N ASP A 347 -1.67 -28.42 -14.01
CA ASP A 347 -1.54 -29.41 -15.09
C ASP A 347 -1.06 -28.77 -16.41
N THR A 348 -1.51 -27.52 -16.67
CA THR A 348 -1.22 -26.82 -17.92
C THR A 348 -0.76 -25.39 -17.62
N LYS A 349 0.43 -25.04 -18.12
CA LYS A 349 0.96 -23.69 -18.00
C LYS A 349 0.12 -22.68 -18.77
N ALA A 350 -0.15 -21.52 -18.16
CA ALA A 350 -0.77 -20.39 -18.83
C ALA A 350 0.28 -19.59 -19.63
N PRO A 351 -0.07 -19.02 -20.79
CA PRO A 351 0.87 -18.24 -21.58
C PRO A 351 1.15 -16.87 -20.92
N TYR A 352 2.43 -16.55 -20.77
CA TYR A 352 2.90 -15.32 -20.15
C TYR A 352 2.28 -14.07 -20.74
N ASN A 353 2.34 -13.91 -22.05
CA ASN A 353 1.85 -12.75 -22.80
C ASN A 353 0.32 -12.56 -22.79
N VAL A 354 -0.40 -13.50 -22.19
CA VAL A 354 -1.85 -13.41 -21.99
C VAL A 354 -2.18 -13.00 -20.57
N ILE A 355 -1.44 -13.57 -19.60
CA ILE A 355 -1.69 -13.33 -18.16
C ILE A 355 -1.00 -12.05 -17.69
N VAL A 356 0.17 -11.72 -18.24
CA VAL A 356 0.98 -10.59 -17.78
C VAL A 356 0.90 -9.42 -18.76
N ASN A 357 0.40 -8.30 -18.29
CA ASN A 357 0.28 -7.07 -19.03
C ASN A 357 1.26 -6.00 -18.51
N ASN A 358 2.51 -6.10 -18.89
CA ASN A 358 3.57 -5.18 -18.47
C ASN A 358 3.51 -3.79 -19.14
N LYS A 359 2.58 -3.54 -20.07
CA LYS A 359 2.51 -2.29 -20.83
C LYS A 359 2.62 -1.04 -19.93
N PHE A 360 1.91 -1.03 -18.80
CA PHE A 360 1.85 0.09 -17.89
C PHE A 360 3.16 0.26 -17.09
N ALA A 361 3.74 -0.84 -16.65
CA ALA A 361 5.04 -0.84 -15.96
C ALA A 361 6.18 -0.43 -16.88
N GLU A 362 6.20 -0.89 -18.13
CA GLU A 362 7.20 -0.52 -19.15
C GLU A 362 7.10 0.94 -19.57
N ASN A 363 5.91 1.54 -19.55
CA ASN A 363 5.73 2.96 -19.86
C ASN A 363 6.45 3.88 -18.86
N ILE A 364 6.60 3.46 -17.61
CA ILE A 364 7.29 4.24 -16.56
C ILE A 364 8.80 4.24 -16.80
N LEU A 365 9.33 3.24 -17.48
CA LEU A 365 10.77 3.03 -17.65
C LEU A 365 11.33 3.67 -18.93
N LYS A 366 10.48 4.31 -19.75
CA LYS A 366 10.85 5.03 -20.97
C LYS A 366 11.24 6.47 -20.69
#